data_59bd7c78be89610429cfb0d21d294ca8
#
_entry.id   59bd7c78be89610429cfb0d21d294ca8
#
_cell.length_a   1.000
_cell.length_b   1.000
_cell.length_c   1.000
_cell.angle_alpha   90.00
_cell.angle_beta   90.00
_cell.angle_gamma   90.00
#
_symmetry.space_group_name_H-M   'P 1'
#
loop_
_entity.id
_entity.type
_entity.pdbx_description
1 polymer ?
#
loop_
_entity_poly.entity_id
_entity_poly.type
_entity_poly.pdbx_seq_one_letter_code
_entity_poly.pdbx_strand_id
1 'polypeptide(L)'
;DKALSAIDKDKAFISALVYGVTERKITLDYFIDKYIKGKIKPKVRIALWIGAYQLLFMEKVPSSAAINESVNLAKQVGQDYYSKLINAVLHKIDNDRKIPDDLSVKYSVPQNLINMWIKQYGEDEVKAFLPCINDKPPLFAIANKKFVNSDELLYELECSNVVGEAYDDFVIIENGVDLTKTKAFKNGLFYIEDLSSYNCAKALNAKEND
;
A
#
# COMPACT_ATOMS: atom_id res chain seq x y z
N ASP A 1 -13.44 -0.75 -1.70
CA ASP A 1 -13.41 -2.21 -1.78
C ASP A 1 -14.51 -2.83 -2.63
N LYS A 2 -15.78 -2.37 -2.57
CA LYS A 2 -16.86 -2.90 -3.44
C LYS A 2 -16.55 -2.80 -4.94
N ALA A 3 -15.91 -1.72 -5.39
CA ALA A 3 -15.55 -1.55 -6.80
C ALA A 3 -14.44 -2.53 -7.23
N LEU A 4 -13.45 -2.78 -6.37
CA LEU A 4 -12.36 -3.72 -6.61
C LEU A 4 -12.81 -5.19 -6.52
N SER A 5 -13.82 -5.51 -5.70
CA SER A 5 -14.36 -6.86 -5.61
C SER A 5 -15.13 -7.30 -6.85
N ALA A 6 -15.60 -6.36 -7.67
CA ALA A 6 -16.31 -6.63 -8.92
C ALA A 6 -15.37 -6.85 -10.14
N ILE A 7 -14.04 -6.77 -9.94
CA ILE A 7 -13.04 -6.91 -11.00
C ILE A 7 -12.45 -8.31 -10.95
N ASP A 8 -12.67 -9.11 -12.00
CA ASP A 8 -12.15 -10.48 -12.09
C ASP A 8 -10.77 -10.56 -12.76
N LYS A 9 -10.48 -9.67 -13.70
CA LYS A 9 -9.20 -9.65 -14.44
C LYS A 9 -8.27 -8.56 -13.88
N ASP A 10 -6.99 -8.89 -13.80
CA ASP A 10 -5.91 -7.96 -13.41
C ASP A 10 -6.12 -7.29 -12.04
N LYS A 11 -6.90 -7.92 -11.16
CA LYS A 11 -7.27 -7.38 -9.85
C LYS A 11 -6.05 -6.94 -9.02
N ALA A 12 -4.98 -7.73 -9.04
CA ALA A 12 -3.75 -7.40 -8.31
C ALA A 12 -3.10 -6.11 -8.83
N PHE A 13 -3.02 -5.95 -10.18
CA PHE A 13 -2.48 -4.76 -10.82
C PHE A 13 -3.34 -3.53 -10.53
N ILE A 14 -4.66 -3.65 -10.70
CA ILE A 14 -5.60 -2.56 -10.46
C ILE A 14 -5.59 -2.14 -8.99
N SER A 15 -5.55 -3.10 -8.07
CA SER A 15 -5.45 -2.82 -6.63
C SER A 15 -4.15 -2.09 -6.30
N ALA A 16 -3.01 -2.56 -6.81
CA ALA A 16 -1.72 -1.90 -6.63
C ALA A 16 -1.73 -0.46 -7.16
N LEU A 17 -2.39 -0.24 -8.30
CA LEU A 17 -2.50 1.09 -8.90
C LEU A 17 -3.39 2.02 -8.05
N VAL A 18 -4.56 1.56 -7.61
CA VAL A 18 -5.51 2.37 -6.83
C VAL A 18 -4.93 2.73 -5.46
N TYR A 19 -4.42 1.74 -4.74
CA TYR A 19 -3.82 1.97 -3.41
C TYR A 19 -2.54 2.80 -3.53
N GLY A 20 -1.64 2.44 -4.46
CA GLY A 20 -0.38 3.16 -4.63
C GLY A 20 -0.56 4.62 -5.05
N VAL A 21 -1.52 4.94 -5.94
CA VAL A 21 -1.86 6.33 -6.27
C VAL A 21 -2.37 7.07 -5.03
N THR A 22 -3.18 6.42 -4.19
CA THR A 22 -3.74 7.04 -2.99
C THR A 22 -2.65 7.29 -1.94
N GLU A 23 -1.79 6.32 -1.70
CA GLU A 23 -0.68 6.39 -0.75
C GLU A 23 0.38 7.42 -1.17
N ARG A 24 0.69 7.50 -2.47
CA ARG A 24 1.73 8.38 -3.01
C ARG A 24 1.21 9.73 -3.52
N LYS A 25 0.00 10.11 -3.16
CA LYS A 25 -0.70 11.28 -3.70
C LYS A 25 0.09 12.58 -3.58
N ILE A 26 0.73 12.86 -2.44
CA ILE A 26 1.51 14.09 -2.22
C ILE A 26 2.74 14.11 -3.14
N THR A 27 3.44 12.99 -3.26
CA THR A 27 4.56 12.84 -4.20
C THR A 27 4.10 13.06 -5.64
N LEU A 28 2.98 12.45 -6.03
CA LEU A 28 2.43 12.59 -7.39
C LEU A 28 1.99 14.03 -7.69
N ASP A 29 1.33 14.69 -6.73
CA ASP A 29 0.93 16.10 -6.87
C ASP A 29 2.16 17.00 -7.03
N TYR A 30 3.24 16.77 -6.27
CA TYR A 30 4.49 17.52 -6.42
C TYR A 30 5.01 17.46 -7.86
N PHE A 31 5.11 16.28 -8.47
CA PHE A 31 5.61 16.13 -9.83
C PHE A 31 4.67 16.76 -10.87
N ILE A 32 3.37 16.59 -10.69
CA ILE A 32 2.37 17.15 -11.61
C ILE A 32 2.36 18.67 -11.55
N ASP A 33 2.31 19.24 -10.33
CA ASP A 33 2.19 20.69 -10.12
C ASP A 33 3.48 21.45 -10.51
N LYS A 34 4.64 20.76 -10.55
CA LYS A 34 5.88 21.30 -11.11
C LYS A 34 5.71 21.73 -12.58
N TYR A 35 4.86 21.04 -13.34
CA TYR A 35 4.70 21.25 -14.78
C TYR A 35 3.33 21.84 -15.19
N ILE A 36 2.38 21.91 -14.27
CA ILE A 36 1.04 22.45 -14.53
C ILE A 36 0.80 23.68 -13.67
N LYS A 37 0.63 24.82 -14.34
CA LYS A 37 0.21 26.05 -13.70
C LYS A 37 -1.30 26.22 -13.86
N GLY A 38 -2.03 26.21 -12.74
CA GLY A 38 -3.47 26.46 -12.73
C GLY A 38 -4.31 25.20 -12.47
N LYS A 39 -5.63 25.40 -12.47
CA LYS A 39 -6.60 24.33 -12.17
C LYS A 39 -6.84 23.44 -13.39
N ILE A 40 -6.79 22.14 -13.20
CA ILE A 40 -7.17 21.11 -14.18
C ILE A 40 -8.40 20.35 -13.68
N LYS A 41 -9.14 19.76 -14.63
CA LYS A 41 -10.32 18.96 -14.30
C LYS A 41 -9.94 17.72 -13.48
N PRO A 42 -10.77 17.30 -12.50
CA PRO A 42 -10.45 16.14 -11.67
C PRO A 42 -10.13 14.86 -12.44
N LYS A 43 -10.88 14.56 -13.50
CA LYS A 43 -10.63 13.39 -14.36
C LYS A 43 -9.26 13.42 -15.04
N VAL A 44 -8.79 14.61 -15.44
CA VAL A 44 -7.45 14.81 -16.03
C VAL A 44 -6.37 14.58 -14.97
N ARG A 45 -6.58 15.10 -13.75
CA ARG A 45 -5.65 14.88 -12.64
C ARG A 45 -5.52 13.42 -12.27
N ILE A 46 -6.62 12.67 -12.26
CA ILE A 46 -6.61 11.23 -12.03
C ILE A 46 -5.79 10.50 -13.09
N ALA A 47 -5.97 10.82 -14.37
CA ALA A 47 -5.18 10.22 -15.45
C ALA A 47 -3.68 10.52 -15.29
N LEU A 48 -3.34 11.74 -14.86
CA LEU A 48 -1.94 12.12 -14.55
C LEU A 48 -1.39 11.37 -13.34
N TRP A 49 -2.16 11.22 -12.25
CA TRP A 49 -1.72 10.44 -11.09
C TRP A 49 -1.43 8.99 -11.49
N ILE A 50 -2.32 8.36 -12.25
CA ILE A 50 -2.16 6.99 -12.72
C ILE A 50 -0.90 6.84 -13.58
N GLY A 51 -0.67 7.76 -14.53
CA GLY A 51 0.53 7.74 -15.35
C GLY A 51 1.80 7.99 -14.56
N ALA A 52 1.80 9.02 -13.71
CA ALA A 52 2.94 9.37 -12.88
C ALA A 52 3.30 8.25 -11.88
N TYR A 53 2.31 7.60 -11.27
CA TYR A 53 2.55 6.47 -10.37
C TYR A 53 3.23 5.30 -11.08
N GLN A 54 2.75 4.95 -12.28
CA GLN A 54 3.38 3.90 -13.08
C GLN A 54 4.83 4.25 -13.45
N LEU A 55 5.10 5.51 -13.83
CA LEU A 55 6.45 5.96 -14.17
C LEU A 55 7.42 5.97 -13.00
N LEU A 56 6.96 6.33 -11.80
CA LEU A 56 7.80 6.55 -10.62
C LEU A 56 7.97 5.30 -9.75
N PHE A 57 6.96 4.41 -9.71
CA PHE A 57 6.88 3.33 -8.73
C PHE A 57 6.62 1.95 -9.32
N MET A 58 6.36 1.82 -10.62
CA MET A 58 6.10 0.53 -11.26
C MET A 58 7.16 0.18 -12.31
N GLU A 59 8.31 -0.30 -11.85
CA GLU A 59 9.48 -0.60 -12.71
C GLU A 59 9.19 -1.56 -13.88
N LYS A 60 8.22 -2.46 -13.70
CA LYS A 60 7.83 -3.45 -14.73
C LYS A 60 6.96 -2.87 -15.83
N VAL A 61 6.47 -1.63 -15.68
CA VAL A 61 5.62 -0.97 -16.68
C VAL A 61 6.50 -0.12 -17.59
N PRO A 62 6.52 -0.38 -18.92
CA PRO A 62 7.26 0.47 -19.84
C PRO A 62 6.72 1.91 -19.85
N SER A 63 7.61 2.91 -19.84
CA SER A 63 7.21 4.33 -19.83
C SER A 63 6.25 4.69 -20.95
N SER A 64 6.52 4.20 -22.16
CA SER A 64 5.63 4.43 -23.31
C SER A 64 4.22 3.88 -23.11
N ALA A 65 4.09 2.71 -22.47
CA ALA A 65 2.79 2.13 -22.14
C ALA A 65 2.06 2.97 -21.09
N ALA A 66 2.72 3.34 -19.99
CA ALA A 66 2.16 4.18 -18.95
C ALA A 66 1.62 5.51 -19.48
N ILE A 67 2.38 6.17 -20.37
CA ILE A 67 1.99 7.44 -20.96
C ILE A 67 0.81 7.26 -21.92
N ASN A 68 0.90 6.29 -22.85
CA ASN A 68 -0.13 6.05 -23.84
C ASN A 68 -1.48 5.67 -23.20
N GLU A 69 -1.47 4.77 -22.22
CA GLU A 69 -2.69 4.35 -21.52
C GLU A 69 -3.32 5.50 -20.71
N SER A 70 -2.51 6.38 -20.11
CA SER A 70 -3.02 7.56 -19.42
C SER A 70 -3.68 8.55 -20.36
N VAL A 71 -3.12 8.74 -21.56
CA VAL A 71 -3.73 9.54 -22.62
C VAL A 71 -5.03 8.90 -23.12
N ASN A 72 -5.05 7.59 -23.35
CA ASN A 72 -6.23 6.85 -23.77
C ASN A 72 -7.34 6.91 -22.71
N LEU A 73 -7.00 6.76 -21.45
CA LEU A 73 -7.93 6.91 -20.33
C LEU A 73 -8.61 8.29 -20.34
N ALA A 74 -7.83 9.36 -20.57
CA ALA A 74 -8.39 10.71 -20.65
C ALA A 74 -9.38 10.86 -21.81
N LYS A 75 -9.10 10.27 -22.97
CA LYS A 75 -10.02 10.24 -24.12
C LYS A 75 -11.31 9.50 -23.78
N GLN A 76 -11.20 8.30 -23.19
CA GLN A 76 -12.37 7.48 -22.81
C GLN A 76 -13.30 8.18 -21.82
N VAL A 77 -12.77 9.00 -20.91
CA VAL A 77 -13.58 9.77 -19.95
C VAL A 77 -14.00 11.15 -20.48
N GLY A 78 -13.89 11.38 -21.79
CA GLY A 78 -14.35 12.61 -22.46
C GLY A 78 -13.45 13.83 -22.20
N GLN A 79 -12.15 13.61 -22.02
CA GLN A 79 -11.16 14.66 -21.81
C GLN A 79 -10.09 14.70 -22.91
N ASP A 80 -10.44 14.36 -24.14
CA ASP A 80 -9.52 14.29 -25.30
C ASP A 80 -8.73 15.58 -25.53
N TYR A 81 -9.35 16.74 -25.28
CA TYR A 81 -8.71 18.06 -25.36
C TYR A 81 -7.40 18.12 -24.55
N TYR A 82 -7.30 17.37 -23.44
CA TYR A 82 -6.13 17.36 -22.56
C TYR A 82 -5.07 16.31 -22.94
N SER A 83 -5.27 15.54 -24.01
CA SER A 83 -4.34 14.47 -24.42
C SER A 83 -2.91 14.96 -24.63
N LYS A 84 -2.74 16.11 -25.29
CA LYS A 84 -1.41 16.72 -25.51
C LYS A 84 -0.77 17.17 -24.19
N LEU A 85 -1.55 17.74 -23.28
CA LEU A 85 -1.06 18.16 -21.95
C LEU A 85 -0.59 16.95 -21.13
N ILE A 86 -1.42 15.91 -21.04
CA ILE A 86 -1.09 14.69 -20.29
C ILE A 86 0.18 14.06 -20.83
N ASN A 87 0.26 13.90 -22.15
CA ASN A 87 1.45 13.36 -22.81
C ASN A 87 2.72 14.18 -22.46
N ALA A 88 2.64 15.51 -22.61
CA ALA A 88 3.78 16.39 -22.35
C ALA A 88 4.22 16.38 -20.87
N VAL A 89 3.27 16.36 -19.94
CA VAL A 89 3.56 16.34 -18.50
C VAL A 89 4.20 15.01 -18.11
N LEU A 90 3.63 13.88 -18.56
CA LEU A 90 4.16 12.57 -18.21
C LEU A 90 5.55 12.32 -18.82
N HIS A 91 5.84 12.80 -20.03
CA HIS A 91 7.20 12.77 -20.58
C HIS A 91 8.18 13.61 -19.76
N LYS A 92 7.78 14.76 -19.23
CA LYS A 92 8.64 15.55 -18.34
C LYS A 92 8.92 14.85 -17.03
N ILE A 93 7.92 14.17 -16.46
CA ILE A 93 8.08 13.35 -15.24
C ILE A 93 9.01 12.17 -15.54
N ASP A 94 8.84 11.51 -16.69
CA ASP A 94 9.69 10.39 -17.10
C ASP A 94 11.18 10.78 -17.20
N ASN A 95 11.47 11.99 -17.69
CA ASN A 95 12.82 12.51 -17.81
C ASN A 95 13.42 13.02 -16.48
N ASP A 96 12.59 13.28 -15.47
CA ASP A 96 13.02 13.83 -14.17
C ASP A 96 12.29 13.10 -13.03
N ARG A 97 12.68 11.85 -12.81
CA ARG A 97 12.08 10.97 -11.79
C ARG A 97 12.66 11.14 -10.39
N LYS A 98 13.59 12.08 -10.20
CA LYS A 98 14.27 12.26 -8.92
C LYS A 98 13.30 12.82 -7.88
N ILE A 99 12.93 11.98 -6.91
CA ILE A 99 12.14 12.40 -5.75
C ILE A 99 13.05 13.27 -4.86
N PRO A 100 12.59 14.46 -4.44
CA PRO A 100 13.37 15.33 -3.55
C PRO A 100 13.51 14.73 -2.14
N ASP A 101 14.48 15.21 -1.38
CA ASP A 101 14.71 14.76 0.00
C ASP A 101 13.75 15.39 1.03
N ASP A 102 12.82 16.25 0.58
CA ASP A 102 11.72 16.74 1.43
C ASP A 102 10.89 15.56 1.96
N LEU A 103 10.78 15.44 3.27
CA LEU A 103 10.16 14.27 3.92
C LEU A 103 8.69 14.11 3.53
N SER A 104 7.94 15.23 3.38
CA SER A 104 6.52 15.19 3.00
C SER A 104 6.35 14.64 1.58
N VAL A 105 7.19 15.10 0.65
CA VAL A 105 7.15 14.63 -0.75
C VAL A 105 7.69 13.22 -0.87
N LYS A 106 8.81 12.94 -0.21
CA LYS A 106 9.50 11.64 -0.29
C LYS A 106 8.64 10.47 0.19
N TYR A 107 7.98 10.66 1.32
CA TYR A 107 7.16 9.62 1.96
C TYR A 107 5.66 9.80 1.74
N SER A 108 5.25 10.86 1.04
CA SER A 108 3.85 11.20 0.77
C SER A 108 3.02 11.40 2.05
N VAL A 109 3.62 12.00 3.06
CA VAL A 109 3.00 12.29 4.37
C VAL A 109 2.74 13.79 4.50
N PRO A 110 1.55 14.23 4.97
CA PRO A 110 1.28 15.64 5.18
C PRO A 110 2.29 16.32 6.12
N GLN A 111 2.82 17.47 5.75
CA GLN A 111 3.85 18.18 6.51
C GLN A 111 3.44 18.50 7.96
N ASN A 112 2.18 18.83 8.17
CA ASN A 112 1.64 19.08 9.52
C ASN A 112 1.70 17.82 10.41
N LEU A 113 1.50 16.65 9.83
CA LEU A 113 1.60 15.38 10.54
C LEU A 113 3.06 15.07 10.89
N ILE A 114 3.98 15.25 9.95
CA ILE A 114 5.43 15.12 10.23
C ILE A 114 5.86 16.06 11.36
N ASN A 115 5.46 17.33 11.30
CA ASN A 115 5.80 18.30 12.34
C ASN A 115 5.23 17.91 13.72
N MET A 116 4.02 17.35 13.75
CA MET A 116 3.41 16.83 14.98
C MET A 116 4.22 15.67 15.56
N TRP A 117 4.60 14.72 14.72
CA TRP A 117 5.41 13.56 15.13
C TRP A 117 6.81 13.99 15.60
N ILE A 118 7.48 14.90 14.89
CA ILE A 118 8.79 15.43 15.32
C ILE A 118 8.68 16.07 16.72
N LYS A 119 7.62 16.82 16.97
CA LYS A 119 7.38 17.44 18.30
C LYS A 119 7.15 16.39 19.40
N GLN A 120 6.52 15.26 19.06
CA GLN A 120 6.14 14.22 20.01
C GLN A 120 7.24 13.20 20.26
N TYR A 121 7.96 12.79 19.23
CA TYR A 121 8.91 11.67 19.26
C TYR A 121 10.36 12.07 19.00
N GLY A 122 10.60 13.28 18.49
CA GLY A 122 11.92 13.73 18.05
C GLY A 122 12.17 13.46 16.56
N GLU A 123 13.10 14.21 15.99
CA GLU A 123 13.38 14.20 14.55
C GLU A 123 14.02 12.88 14.10
N ASP A 124 14.93 12.33 14.90
CA ASP A 124 15.67 11.10 14.55
C ASP A 124 14.73 9.90 14.50
N GLU A 125 13.82 9.76 15.47
CA GLU A 125 12.81 8.71 15.50
C GLU A 125 11.86 8.81 14.29
N VAL A 126 11.43 10.03 13.95
CA VAL A 126 10.57 10.24 12.79
C VAL A 126 11.28 9.85 11.49
N LYS A 127 12.53 10.24 11.31
CA LYS A 127 13.33 9.83 10.15
C LYS A 127 13.57 8.33 10.07
N ALA A 128 13.64 7.65 11.21
CA ALA A 128 13.83 6.20 11.28
C ALA A 128 12.59 5.43 10.82
N PHE A 129 11.39 5.85 11.22
CA PHE A 129 10.16 5.11 10.86
C PHE A 129 9.53 5.53 9.52
N LEU A 130 9.74 6.77 9.04
CA LEU A 130 9.14 7.23 7.78
C LEU A 130 9.40 6.32 6.57
N PRO A 131 10.57 5.70 6.40
CA PRO A 131 10.79 4.75 5.31
C PRO A 131 9.80 3.59 5.29
N CYS A 132 9.37 3.11 6.46
CA CYS A 132 8.47 1.96 6.60
C CYS A 132 6.98 2.31 6.45
N ILE A 133 6.61 3.61 6.39
CA ILE A 133 5.21 4.05 6.41
C ILE A 133 4.38 3.57 5.21
N ASN A 134 5.06 3.31 4.10
CA ASN A 134 4.45 2.82 2.86
C ASN A 134 4.77 1.35 2.59
N ASP A 135 5.39 0.65 3.55
CA ASP A 135 5.65 -0.77 3.42
C ASP A 135 4.35 -1.55 3.60
N LYS A 136 4.29 -2.70 2.94
CA LYS A 136 3.15 -3.59 3.13
C LYS A 136 3.15 -4.09 4.57
N PRO A 137 2.06 -3.89 5.32
CA PRO A 137 2.01 -4.38 6.69
C PRO A 137 2.15 -5.90 6.72
N PRO A 138 2.90 -6.46 7.68
CA PRO A 138 2.98 -7.90 7.87
C PRO A 138 1.60 -8.46 8.23
N LEU A 139 1.36 -9.70 7.82
CA LEU A 139 0.14 -10.43 8.17
C LEU A 139 0.46 -11.38 9.32
N PHE A 140 -0.34 -11.29 10.40
CA PHE A 140 -0.15 -12.11 11.60
C PHE A 140 -1.27 -13.16 11.71
N ALA A 141 -0.85 -14.41 11.92
CA ALA A 141 -1.72 -15.52 12.31
C ALA A 141 -1.52 -15.79 13.81
N ILE A 142 -2.49 -15.40 14.63
CA ILE A 142 -2.44 -15.60 16.09
C ILE A 142 -2.88 -17.02 16.42
N ALA A 143 -2.04 -17.77 17.09
CA ALA A 143 -2.31 -19.15 17.46
C ALA A 143 -3.49 -19.25 18.45
N ASN A 144 -4.43 -20.12 18.18
CA ASN A 144 -5.48 -20.46 19.13
C ASN A 144 -4.92 -21.44 20.17
N LYS A 145 -4.49 -20.91 21.30
CA LYS A 145 -3.83 -21.65 22.39
C LYS A 145 -4.64 -22.82 22.96
N LYS A 146 -5.93 -22.90 22.65
CA LYS A 146 -6.76 -24.06 22.98
C LYS A 146 -6.36 -25.30 22.21
N PHE A 147 -5.75 -25.15 21.03
CA PHE A 147 -5.52 -26.22 20.09
C PHE A 147 -4.05 -26.38 19.71
N VAL A 148 -3.33 -25.26 19.52
CA VAL A 148 -1.93 -25.27 19.03
C VAL A 148 -1.12 -24.11 19.63
N ASN A 149 0.19 -24.29 19.70
CA ASN A 149 1.15 -23.21 19.90
C ASN A 149 1.61 -22.63 18.54
N SER A 150 2.47 -21.61 18.54
CA SER A 150 2.95 -20.95 17.32
C SER A 150 3.80 -21.86 16.44
N ASP A 151 4.63 -22.73 17.01
CA ASP A 151 5.48 -23.66 16.25
C ASP A 151 4.63 -24.75 15.57
N GLU A 152 3.66 -25.31 16.29
CA GLU A 152 2.69 -26.26 15.74
C GLU A 152 1.84 -25.63 14.64
N LEU A 153 1.42 -24.37 14.84
CA LEU A 153 0.69 -23.61 13.83
C LEU A 153 1.54 -23.38 12.58
N LEU A 154 2.81 -23.00 12.73
CA LEU A 154 3.72 -22.82 11.60
C LEU A 154 3.82 -24.09 10.77
N TYR A 155 4.02 -25.24 11.42
CA TYR A 155 4.06 -26.53 10.76
C TYR A 155 2.79 -26.84 9.95
N GLU A 156 1.60 -26.60 10.51
CA GLU A 156 0.31 -26.78 9.83
C GLU A 156 0.13 -25.81 8.63
N LEU A 157 0.66 -24.60 8.75
CA LEU A 157 0.65 -23.58 7.69
C LEU A 157 1.62 -23.98 6.55
N GLU A 158 2.81 -24.46 6.86
CA GLU A 158 3.79 -24.94 5.89
C GLU A 158 3.24 -26.11 5.05
N CYS A 159 2.45 -27.01 5.64
CA CYS A 159 1.72 -28.05 4.92
C CYS A 159 0.73 -27.50 3.87
N SER A 160 0.38 -26.22 3.97
CA SER A 160 -0.49 -25.50 3.03
C SER A 160 0.29 -24.54 2.12
N ASN A 161 1.62 -24.69 2.00
CA ASN A 161 2.54 -23.81 1.27
C ASN A 161 2.54 -22.35 1.77
N VAL A 162 2.22 -22.11 3.02
CA VAL A 162 2.38 -20.81 3.68
C VAL A 162 3.80 -20.73 4.22
N VAL A 163 4.49 -19.63 3.92
CA VAL A 163 5.83 -19.34 4.44
C VAL A 163 5.70 -18.30 5.52
N GLY A 164 6.36 -18.50 6.65
CA GLY A 164 6.32 -17.58 7.78
C GLY A 164 7.36 -17.90 8.85
N GLU A 165 7.34 -17.14 9.91
CA GLU A 165 8.21 -17.27 11.08
C GLU A 165 7.37 -17.25 12.37
N ALA A 166 7.62 -18.21 13.27
CA ALA A 166 6.90 -18.33 14.53
C ALA A 166 7.55 -17.47 15.62
N TYR A 167 6.70 -16.78 16.36
CA TYR A 167 7.06 -15.99 17.54
C TYR A 167 6.03 -16.25 18.65
N ASP A 168 6.44 -16.22 19.89
CA ASP A 168 5.57 -16.36 21.08
C ASP A 168 4.20 -17.01 20.83
N ASP A 169 3.22 -16.16 20.46
CA ASP A 169 1.80 -16.52 20.30
C ASP A 169 1.32 -16.43 18.84
N PHE A 170 2.18 -16.09 17.89
CA PHE A 170 1.77 -15.83 16.50
C PHE A 170 2.81 -16.28 15.47
N VAL A 171 2.36 -16.38 14.24
CA VAL A 171 3.20 -16.59 13.05
C VAL A 171 3.12 -15.34 12.17
N ILE A 172 4.27 -14.77 11.79
CA ILE A 172 4.36 -13.73 10.77
C ILE A 172 4.32 -14.42 9.40
N ILE A 173 3.44 -13.97 8.53
CA ILE A 173 3.27 -14.55 7.19
C ILE A 173 4.06 -13.74 6.17
N GLU A 174 4.93 -14.40 5.42
CA GLU A 174 5.83 -13.76 4.45
C GLU A 174 5.32 -13.84 3.01
N ASN A 175 4.50 -14.82 2.68
CA ASN A 175 3.98 -15.00 1.33
C ASN A 175 2.49 -14.59 1.20
N GLY A 176 2.06 -14.30 -0.04
CA GLY A 176 0.71 -13.79 -0.33
C GLY A 176 -0.38 -14.88 -0.44
N VAL A 177 -0.30 -15.94 0.35
CA VAL A 177 -1.29 -17.03 0.35
C VAL A 177 -2.58 -16.58 1.05
N ASP A 178 -3.71 -16.98 0.51
CA ASP A 178 -5.02 -16.77 1.13
C ASP A 178 -5.20 -17.74 2.32
N LEU A 179 -4.88 -17.27 3.51
CA LEU A 179 -4.93 -18.05 4.74
C LEU A 179 -6.31 -18.65 5.02
N THR A 180 -7.38 -17.97 4.59
CA THR A 180 -8.77 -18.43 4.84
C THR A 180 -9.12 -19.74 4.13
N LYS A 181 -8.33 -20.10 3.12
CA LYS A 181 -8.48 -21.36 2.39
C LYS A 181 -7.76 -22.53 3.02
N THR A 182 -6.84 -22.28 3.96
CA THR A 182 -6.07 -23.34 4.63
C THR A 182 -6.94 -24.22 5.51
N LYS A 183 -6.50 -25.46 5.73
CA LYS A 183 -7.15 -26.37 6.68
C LYS A 183 -7.04 -25.85 8.12
N ALA A 184 -5.89 -25.27 8.47
CA ALA A 184 -5.63 -24.69 9.78
C ALA A 184 -6.66 -23.60 10.12
N PHE A 185 -6.98 -22.71 9.18
CA PHE A 185 -8.01 -21.68 9.38
C PHE A 185 -9.42 -22.29 9.56
N LYS A 186 -9.78 -23.23 8.69
CA LYS A 186 -11.10 -23.89 8.75
C LYS A 186 -11.31 -24.70 10.05
N ASN A 187 -10.22 -25.21 10.63
CA ASN A 187 -10.22 -25.93 11.90
C ASN A 187 -10.14 -24.99 13.13
N GLY A 188 -10.05 -23.66 12.92
CA GLY A 188 -9.99 -22.69 14.00
C GLY A 188 -8.68 -22.70 14.77
N LEU A 189 -7.58 -23.17 14.16
CA LEU A 189 -6.26 -23.25 14.82
C LEU A 189 -5.63 -21.86 15.01
N PHE A 190 -6.08 -20.84 14.27
CA PHE A 190 -5.63 -19.48 14.38
C PHE A 190 -6.71 -18.49 13.93
N TYR A 191 -6.49 -17.23 14.23
CA TYR A 191 -7.23 -16.10 13.70
C TYR A 191 -6.28 -15.04 13.17
N ILE A 192 -6.76 -14.20 12.25
CA ILE A 192 -5.96 -13.14 11.64
C ILE A 192 -6.27 -11.84 12.39
N GLU A 193 -5.26 -11.26 13.01
CA GLU A 193 -5.40 -10.02 13.76
C GLU A 193 -4.12 -9.20 13.66
N ASP A 194 -4.24 -7.88 13.70
CA ASP A 194 -3.10 -6.98 13.82
C ASP A 194 -2.44 -7.13 15.19
N LEU A 195 -1.09 -7.14 15.22
CA LEU A 195 -0.33 -7.36 16.44
C LEU A 195 -0.61 -6.28 17.51
N SER A 196 -0.91 -5.05 17.10
CA SER A 196 -1.25 -3.97 18.03
C SER A 196 -2.59 -4.24 18.70
N SER A 197 -3.59 -4.71 17.96
CA SER A 197 -4.90 -5.11 18.49
C SER A 197 -4.77 -6.30 19.44
N TYR A 198 -4.00 -7.31 19.05
CA TYR A 198 -3.70 -8.46 19.91
C TYR A 198 -3.01 -8.04 21.23
N ASN A 199 -2.02 -7.16 21.17
CA ASN A 199 -1.34 -6.66 22.36
C ASN A 199 -2.27 -5.83 23.26
N CYS A 200 -3.19 -5.06 22.70
CA CYS A 200 -4.22 -4.34 23.47
C CYS A 200 -5.13 -5.33 24.22
N ALA A 201 -5.61 -6.37 23.53
CA ALA A 201 -6.43 -7.42 24.17
C ALA A 201 -5.64 -8.17 25.26
N LYS A 202 -4.36 -8.50 24.99
CA LYS A 202 -3.48 -9.14 25.97
C LYS A 202 -3.23 -8.27 27.21
N ALA A 203 -3.12 -6.95 27.03
CA ALA A 203 -2.91 -6.00 28.13
C ALA A 203 -4.11 -5.89 29.07
N LEU A 204 -5.33 -6.19 28.61
CA LEU A 204 -6.51 -6.27 29.48
C LEU A 204 -6.40 -7.39 30.53
N ASN A 205 -5.57 -8.40 30.27
CA ASN A 205 -5.35 -9.55 31.16
C ASN A 205 -6.67 -10.18 31.66
N ALA A 206 -7.66 -10.24 30.75
CA ALA A 206 -8.98 -10.79 31.04
C ALA A 206 -8.90 -12.24 31.56
N LYS A 207 -9.65 -12.55 32.58
CA LYS A 207 -9.73 -13.89 33.20
C LYS A 207 -11.07 -14.54 32.86
N GLU A 208 -11.12 -15.83 33.09
CA GLU A 208 -12.39 -16.57 32.95
C GLU A 208 -13.44 -15.97 33.89
N ASN A 209 -14.59 -15.55 33.32
CA ASN A 209 -15.73 -14.89 33.98
C ASN A 209 -15.58 -13.38 34.30
N ASP A 210 -14.63 -12.66 33.66
CA ASP A 210 -14.59 -11.19 33.72
C ASP A 210 -15.70 -10.55 32.87
#